data_d891c8611d7e901532e5d1e1db4d7db7
#
_entry.id   d891c8611d7e901532e5d1e1db4d7db7
#
_cell.length_a   1.000
_cell.length_b   1.000
_cell.length_c   1.000
_cell.angle_alpha   90.00
_cell.angle_beta   90.00
_cell.angle_gamma   90.00
#
_symmetry.space_group_name_H-M   'P 1'
#
loop_
_entity.id
_entity.type
_entity.pdbx_description
1 polymer ?
#
loop_
_entity_poly.entity_id
_entity_poly.type
_entity_poly.pdbx_seq_one_letter_code
_entity_poly.pdbx_strand_id
1 'polypeptide(L)'
;MRKLLNTLYVTTPEAYLSKDGLNVVISVQQEEVFRIPVINIEGIVTFGYMGASPGVMKLCSDNGISLTFLSPQGRFISRVQGATKGNVLLRKKQYQLSDDASWSLHVVRLMIGGKIQNYRNILRRYIRDYGENEDINRAVQVLERAKRDALKAQDKTELIGYEGMASNAYFEVLPILILNQKTDFPFHGRNRRPPKDAVNAMLSFAYTLIANDVAAALETVGLDPFVGFLHTLRPGRTSLALDMMEELRAYLGDRFILSLINKRQISVKDFLFQGDNGVVKTDKGKKTFITAWQARKREVIIHPYLNEKVEIGLLPYVQAMLMARYIRQDIDDYPVFLIK
;
A
#
# COMPACT_ATOMS: atom_id res chain seq x y z
N MET A 1 22.00 -1.35 2.85
CA MET A 1 20.65 -1.20 2.26
C MET A 1 20.23 -2.52 1.61
N ARG A 2 19.02 -3.00 1.85
CA ARG A 2 18.50 -4.20 1.19
C ARG A 2 18.44 -3.97 -0.32
N LYS A 3 19.01 -4.89 -1.11
CA LYS A 3 19.16 -4.69 -2.57
C LYS A 3 18.06 -5.36 -3.42
N LEU A 4 17.16 -6.13 -2.79
CA LEU A 4 16.25 -7.01 -3.52
C LEU A 4 14.79 -6.55 -3.36
N LEU A 5 14.14 -6.24 -4.48
CA LEU A 5 12.70 -6.02 -4.59
C LEU A 5 12.03 -7.21 -5.29
N ASN A 6 12.49 -8.42 -5.00
CA ASN A 6 12.02 -9.61 -5.70
C ASN A 6 10.82 -10.21 -4.96
N THR A 7 9.64 -9.64 -5.17
CA THR A 7 8.40 -10.28 -4.77
C THR A 7 7.90 -11.20 -5.88
N LEU A 8 7.73 -12.48 -5.56
CA LEU A 8 7.15 -13.46 -6.45
C LEU A 8 5.62 -13.40 -6.35
N TYR A 9 4.97 -13.01 -7.45
CA TYR A 9 3.50 -13.00 -7.54
C TYR A 9 3.02 -14.24 -8.29
N VAL A 10 2.37 -15.14 -7.56
CA VAL A 10 1.79 -16.38 -8.12
C VAL A 10 0.33 -16.11 -8.43
N THR A 11 0.05 -15.76 -9.69
CA THR A 11 -1.29 -15.31 -10.13
C THR A 11 -2.20 -16.46 -10.59
N THR A 12 -1.68 -17.66 -10.74
CA THR A 12 -2.45 -18.85 -11.11
C THR A 12 -3.20 -19.37 -9.89
N PRO A 13 -4.54 -19.39 -9.87
CA PRO A 13 -5.32 -19.75 -8.67
C PRO A 13 -5.11 -21.19 -8.20
N GLU A 14 -4.77 -22.10 -9.11
CA GLU A 14 -4.56 -23.54 -8.86
C GLU A 14 -3.11 -23.87 -8.46
N ALA A 15 -2.26 -22.85 -8.34
CA ALA A 15 -0.86 -23.05 -7.98
C ALA A 15 -0.69 -23.43 -6.51
N TYR A 16 0.04 -24.52 -6.26
CA TYR A 16 0.46 -24.95 -4.94
C TYR A 16 1.96 -24.69 -4.74
N LEU A 17 2.34 -24.21 -3.54
CA LEU A 17 3.72 -23.91 -3.22
C LEU A 17 4.32 -25.00 -2.34
N SER A 18 5.47 -25.52 -2.72
CA SER A 18 6.22 -26.51 -1.97
C SER A 18 7.70 -26.15 -1.85
N LYS A 19 8.43 -26.91 -1.05
CA LYS A 19 9.86 -26.75 -0.82
C LYS A 19 10.63 -27.91 -1.44
N ASP A 20 11.71 -27.59 -2.15
CA ASP A 20 12.73 -28.56 -2.50
C ASP A 20 14.13 -27.96 -2.21
N GLY A 21 14.83 -28.50 -1.20
CA GLY A 21 16.08 -27.92 -0.71
C GLY A 21 15.89 -26.48 -0.22
N LEU A 22 16.61 -25.54 -0.82
CA LEU A 22 16.50 -24.10 -0.61
C LEU A 22 15.68 -23.39 -1.71
N ASN A 23 14.88 -24.15 -2.47
CA ASN A 23 14.04 -23.60 -3.51
C ASN A 23 12.58 -23.59 -3.09
N VAL A 24 11.87 -22.57 -3.56
CA VAL A 24 10.40 -22.54 -3.64
C VAL A 24 10.01 -23.11 -4.99
N VAL A 25 9.17 -24.14 -4.96
CA VAL A 25 8.64 -24.84 -6.14
C VAL A 25 7.16 -24.51 -6.27
N ILE A 26 6.73 -24.13 -7.46
CA ILE A 26 5.33 -23.89 -7.80
C ILE A 26 4.86 -25.03 -8.71
N SER A 27 3.80 -25.69 -8.30
CA SER A 27 3.18 -26.77 -9.07
C SER A 27 1.74 -26.42 -9.41
N VAL A 28 1.30 -26.81 -10.61
CA VAL A 28 -0.10 -26.76 -11.06
C VAL A 28 -0.48 -28.16 -11.49
N GLN A 29 -1.57 -28.71 -10.97
CA GLN A 29 -2.03 -30.08 -11.22
C GLN A 29 -0.92 -31.13 -10.95
N GLN A 30 -0.12 -30.91 -9.89
CA GLN A 30 1.03 -31.73 -9.47
C GLN A 30 2.26 -31.65 -10.38
N GLU A 31 2.23 -30.91 -11.48
CA GLU A 31 3.39 -30.66 -12.33
C GLU A 31 4.13 -29.41 -11.90
N GLU A 32 5.47 -29.48 -11.79
CA GLU A 32 6.30 -28.33 -11.52
C GLU A 32 6.30 -27.38 -12.72
N VAL A 33 5.85 -26.13 -12.48
CA VAL A 33 5.79 -25.09 -13.53
C VAL A 33 6.84 -23.99 -13.31
N PHE A 34 7.36 -23.86 -12.09
CA PHE A 34 8.36 -22.85 -11.78
C PHE A 34 9.15 -23.20 -10.51
N ARG A 35 10.43 -22.83 -10.49
CA ARG A 35 11.35 -23.01 -9.35
C ARG A 35 12.19 -21.78 -9.15
N ILE A 36 12.37 -21.36 -7.91
CA ILE A 36 13.23 -20.21 -7.58
C ILE A 36 13.96 -20.43 -6.26
N PRO A 37 15.30 -20.16 -6.20
CA PRO A 37 16.04 -20.17 -4.96
C PRO A 37 15.52 -19.10 -4.00
N VAL A 38 15.41 -19.47 -2.72
CA VAL A 38 14.89 -18.58 -1.67
C VAL A 38 15.71 -17.30 -1.51
N ILE A 39 17.02 -17.36 -1.79
CA ILE A 39 17.93 -16.21 -1.70
C ILE A 39 17.57 -15.10 -2.71
N ASN A 40 16.84 -15.41 -3.76
CA ASN A 40 16.46 -14.47 -4.81
C ASN A 40 15.13 -13.75 -4.56
N ILE A 41 14.44 -14.02 -3.44
CA ILE A 41 13.13 -13.47 -3.15
C ILE A 41 13.05 -12.88 -1.74
N GLU A 42 12.27 -11.82 -1.59
CA GLU A 42 11.97 -11.18 -0.30
C GLU A 42 10.50 -11.32 0.11
N GLY A 43 9.65 -11.65 -0.83
CA GLY A 43 8.24 -11.86 -0.58
C GLY A 43 7.60 -12.77 -1.61
N ILE A 44 6.55 -13.45 -1.20
CA ILE A 44 5.68 -14.24 -2.07
C ILE A 44 4.25 -13.77 -1.83
N VAL A 45 3.52 -13.49 -2.91
CA VAL A 45 2.09 -13.19 -2.88
C VAL A 45 1.40 -14.18 -3.80
N THR A 46 0.56 -15.04 -3.26
CA THR A 46 -0.22 -16.00 -4.05
C THR A 46 -1.70 -15.62 -4.12
N PHE A 47 -2.34 -15.87 -5.26
CA PHE A 47 -3.73 -15.56 -5.55
C PHE A 47 -4.52 -16.84 -5.79
N GLY A 48 -5.07 -17.43 -4.75
CA GLY A 48 -5.81 -18.68 -4.82
C GLY A 48 -6.02 -19.30 -3.46
N TYR A 49 -6.57 -20.51 -3.46
CA TYR A 49 -6.92 -21.24 -2.25
C TYR A 49 -6.13 -22.55 -2.07
N MET A 50 -5.24 -22.90 -3.01
CA MET A 50 -4.48 -24.17 -2.95
C MET A 50 -3.43 -24.15 -1.84
N GLY A 51 -2.94 -22.97 -1.47
CA GLY A 51 -2.08 -22.81 -0.31
C GLY A 51 -0.60 -23.17 -0.56
N ALA A 52 0.05 -23.59 0.52
CA ALA A 52 1.48 -23.89 0.54
C ALA A 52 1.79 -24.98 1.55
N SER A 53 2.86 -25.75 1.32
CA SER A 53 3.32 -26.77 2.27
C SER A 53 3.89 -26.17 3.56
N PRO A 54 3.79 -26.83 4.72
CA PRO A 54 4.46 -26.39 5.95
C PRO A 54 5.97 -26.20 5.76
N GLY A 55 6.59 -27.00 4.89
CA GLY A 55 8.02 -26.91 4.59
C GLY A 55 8.41 -25.58 3.93
N VAL A 56 7.62 -25.09 2.95
CA VAL A 56 7.89 -23.78 2.35
C VAL A 56 7.51 -22.63 3.28
N MET A 57 6.48 -22.77 4.10
CA MET A 57 6.13 -21.79 5.12
C MET A 57 7.29 -21.59 6.10
N LYS A 58 7.87 -22.71 6.61
CA LYS A 58 9.05 -22.67 7.47
C LYS A 58 10.25 -22.05 6.74
N LEU A 59 10.53 -22.46 5.51
CA LEU A 59 11.63 -21.93 4.72
C LEU A 59 11.53 -20.41 4.55
N CYS A 60 10.33 -19.89 4.25
CA CYS A 60 10.07 -18.45 4.14
C CYS A 60 10.29 -17.74 5.49
N SER A 61 9.74 -18.28 6.58
CA SER A 61 9.90 -17.73 7.93
C SER A 61 11.35 -17.65 8.38
N ASP A 62 12.13 -18.72 8.16
CA ASP A 62 13.53 -18.79 8.57
C ASP A 62 14.40 -17.76 7.81
N ASN A 63 14.04 -17.45 6.57
CA ASN A 63 14.76 -16.51 5.70
C ASN A 63 14.15 -15.08 5.70
N GLY A 64 13.15 -14.81 6.53
CA GLY A 64 12.51 -13.48 6.62
C GLY A 64 11.73 -13.10 5.36
N ILE A 65 11.24 -14.08 4.61
CA ILE A 65 10.43 -13.89 3.40
C ILE A 65 8.97 -13.83 3.81
N SER A 66 8.30 -12.76 3.43
CA SER A 66 6.86 -12.62 3.61
C SER A 66 6.11 -13.54 2.66
N LEU A 67 5.28 -14.45 3.16
CA LEU A 67 4.39 -15.28 2.36
C LEU A 67 2.94 -14.89 2.65
N THR A 68 2.29 -14.26 1.65
CA THR A 68 0.93 -13.72 1.76
C THR A 68 -0.01 -14.43 0.82
N PHE A 69 -1.18 -14.81 1.34
CA PHE A 69 -2.26 -15.43 0.59
C PHE A 69 -3.37 -14.40 0.36
N LEU A 70 -3.73 -14.22 -0.89
CA LEU A 70 -4.85 -13.41 -1.34
C LEU A 70 -5.86 -14.30 -2.07
N SER A 71 -7.14 -13.93 -2.00
CA SER A 71 -8.15 -14.57 -2.85
C SER A 71 -7.84 -14.32 -4.34
N PRO A 72 -8.44 -15.07 -5.28
CA PRO A 72 -8.29 -14.78 -6.70
C PRO A 72 -8.63 -13.34 -7.08
N GLN A 73 -9.52 -12.67 -6.32
CA GLN A 73 -9.90 -11.27 -6.51
C GLN A 73 -8.96 -10.27 -5.82
N GLY A 74 -7.95 -10.77 -5.07
CA GLY A 74 -6.97 -9.94 -4.38
C GLY A 74 -7.39 -9.49 -2.98
N ARG A 75 -8.37 -10.14 -2.35
CA ARG A 75 -8.69 -9.90 -0.93
C ARG A 75 -7.69 -10.65 -0.06
N PHE A 76 -7.22 -10.01 0.99
CA PHE A 76 -6.35 -10.64 1.97
C PHE A 76 -7.06 -11.86 2.63
N ILE A 77 -6.36 -12.99 2.69
CA ILE A 77 -6.81 -14.20 3.37
C ILE A 77 -5.97 -14.39 4.63
N SER A 78 -4.65 -14.58 4.46
CA SER A 78 -3.72 -14.81 5.56
C SER A 78 -2.29 -14.49 5.16
N ARG A 79 -1.41 -14.45 6.15
CA ARG A 79 0.03 -14.35 5.96
C ARG A 79 0.74 -15.31 6.90
N VAL A 80 1.78 -15.95 6.41
CA VAL A 80 2.67 -16.74 7.26
C VAL A 80 3.56 -15.79 8.05
N GLN A 81 3.52 -15.93 9.36
CA GLN A 81 4.37 -15.22 10.27
C GLN A 81 5.21 -16.25 11.03
N GLY A 82 6.52 -16.09 10.97
CA GLY A 82 7.45 -16.91 11.72
C GLY A 82 7.49 -16.55 13.20
N ALA A 83 8.39 -17.18 13.95
CA ALA A 83 8.63 -16.80 15.33
C ALA A 83 8.94 -15.29 15.42
N THR A 84 8.33 -14.63 16.38
CA THR A 84 8.55 -13.20 16.61
C THR A 84 10.01 -12.95 16.93
N LYS A 85 10.76 -12.41 15.97
CA LYS A 85 12.15 -12.00 16.11
C LYS A 85 12.20 -10.48 16.25
N GLY A 86 13.21 -9.96 16.91
CA GLY A 86 13.48 -8.52 16.94
C GLY A 86 13.42 -7.89 18.33
N ASN A 87 13.62 -6.60 18.36
CA ASN A 87 13.82 -5.82 19.57
C ASN A 87 12.54 -5.72 20.42
N VAL A 88 12.47 -6.50 21.50
CA VAL A 88 11.35 -6.46 22.46
C VAL A 88 11.17 -5.08 23.09
N LEU A 89 12.27 -4.32 23.31
CA LEU A 89 12.22 -2.98 23.88
C LEU A 89 11.56 -1.98 22.92
N LEU A 90 11.79 -2.12 21.61
CA LEU A 90 11.13 -1.30 20.61
C LEU A 90 9.61 -1.52 20.60
N ARG A 91 9.15 -2.79 20.64
CA ARG A 91 7.71 -3.11 20.73
C ARG A 91 7.10 -2.62 22.04
N LYS A 92 7.79 -2.83 23.17
CA LYS A 92 7.33 -2.32 24.47
C LYS A 92 7.16 -0.79 24.42
N LYS A 93 8.10 -0.08 23.81
CA LYS A 93 8.02 1.37 23.64
C LYS A 93 6.89 1.76 22.70
N GLN A 94 6.69 1.04 21.58
CA GLN A 94 5.57 1.24 20.67
C GLN A 94 4.23 1.14 21.40
N TYR A 95 4.05 0.11 22.26
CA TYR A 95 2.80 -0.08 23.01
C TYR A 95 2.57 1.06 24.00
N GLN A 96 3.60 1.45 24.74
CA GLN A 96 3.50 2.61 25.67
C GLN A 96 3.11 3.89 24.94
N LEU A 97 3.71 4.15 23.76
CA LEU A 97 3.41 5.33 22.95
C LEU A 97 2.04 5.26 22.27
N SER A 98 1.51 4.07 22.00
CA SER A 98 0.15 3.90 21.48
C SER A 98 -0.91 4.27 22.51
N ASP A 99 -0.61 4.08 23.80
CA ASP A 99 -1.48 4.44 24.93
C ASP A 99 -1.32 5.93 25.31
N ASP A 100 -0.23 6.58 24.91
CA ASP A 100 -0.04 8.01 25.07
C ASP A 100 -0.85 8.80 24.04
N ALA A 101 -1.96 9.40 24.49
CA ALA A 101 -2.87 10.15 23.63
C ALA A 101 -2.20 11.35 22.94
N SER A 102 -1.30 12.04 23.63
CA SER A 102 -0.60 13.23 23.10
C SER A 102 0.38 12.83 22.00
N TRP A 103 1.23 11.84 22.27
CA TRP A 103 2.21 11.35 21.32
C TRP A 103 1.51 10.70 20.09
N SER A 104 0.50 9.85 20.34
CA SER A 104 -0.30 9.26 19.28
C SER A 104 -0.94 10.32 18.36
N LEU A 105 -1.54 11.35 18.97
CA LEU A 105 -2.17 12.42 18.19
C LEU A 105 -1.14 13.20 17.38
N HIS A 106 0.04 13.47 17.94
CA HIS A 106 1.11 14.17 17.22
C HIS A 106 1.52 13.40 15.95
N VAL A 107 1.87 12.12 16.08
CA VAL A 107 2.33 11.34 14.93
C VAL A 107 1.26 11.15 13.85
N VAL A 108 -0.01 10.97 14.25
CA VAL A 108 -1.08 10.82 13.25
C VAL A 108 -1.45 12.12 12.56
N ARG A 109 -1.28 13.28 13.22
CA ARG A 109 -1.37 14.59 12.55
C ARG A 109 -0.35 14.72 11.43
N LEU A 110 0.89 14.27 11.65
CA LEU A 110 1.93 14.26 10.62
C LEU A 110 1.57 13.33 9.46
N MET A 111 1.14 12.09 9.73
CA MET A 111 0.74 11.12 8.70
C MET A 111 -0.42 11.62 7.83
N ILE A 112 -1.47 12.13 8.46
CA ILE A 112 -2.65 12.67 7.75
C ILE A 112 -2.31 13.98 7.04
N GLY A 113 -1.53 14.86 7.67
CA GLY A 113 -1.00 16.05 7.02
C GLY A 113 -0.17 15.72 5.77
N GLY A 114 0.67 14.68 5.84
CA GLY A 114 1.44 14.15 4.72
C GLY A 114 0.57 13.59 3.60
N LYS A 115 -0.46 12.79 3.94
CA LYS A 115 -1.47 12.30 2.98
C LYS A 115 -2.11 13.46 2.22
N ILE A 116 -2.64 14.45 2.95
CA ILE A 116 -3.33 15.61 2.36
C ILE A 116 -2.36 16.42 1.48
N GLN A 117 -1.13 16.61 1.93
CA GLN A 117 -0.10 17.28 1.13
C GLN A 117 0.19 16.51 -0.16
N ASN A 118 0.26 15.19 -0.11
CA ASN A 118 0.49 14.36 -1.29
C ASN A 118 -0.66 14.43 -2.29
N TYR A 119 -1.92 14.45 -1.84
CA TYR A 119 -3.07 14.73 -2.70
C TYR A 119 -2.92 16.09 -3.40
N ARG A 120 -2.62 17.12 -2.63
CA ARG A 120 -2.42 18.49 -3.17
C ARG A 120 -1.29 18.53 -4.20
N ASN A 121 -0.18 17.83 -3.96
CA ASN A 121 0.96 17.80 -4.88
C ASN A 121 0.60 17.11 -6.21
N ILE A 122 -0.23 16.07 -6.20
CA ILE A 122 -0.75 15.44 -7.42
C ILE A 122 -1.60 16.43 -8.22
N LEU A 123 -2.52 17.15 -7.57
CA LEU A 123 -3.38 18.13 -8.23
C LEU A 123 -2.58 19.31 -8.78
N ARG A 124 -1.63 19.84 -8.02
CA ARG A 124 -0.73 20.91 -8.48
C ARG A 124 0.13 20.48 -9.67
N ARG A 125 0.59 19.25 -9.68
CA ARG A 125 1.30 18.70 -10.83
C ARG A 125 0.42 18.68 -12.08
N TYR A 126 -0.86 18.28 -11.92
CA TYR A 126 -1.80 18.31 -13.04
C TYR A 126 -1.95 19.73 -13.60
N ILE A 127 -2.16 20.75 -12.75
CA ILE A 127 -2.28 22.14 -13.16
C ILE A 127 -1.02 22.59 -13.94
N ARG A 128 0.18 22.27 -13.43
CA ARG A 128 1.44 22.61 -14.07
C ARG A 128 1.59 21.95 -15.44
N ASP A 129 1.20 20.68 -15.57
CA ASP A 129 1.44 19.86 -16.76
C ASP A 129 0.33 20.04 -17.82
N TYR A 130 -0.91 20.43 -17.44
CA TYR A 130 -2.10 20.50 -18.33
C TYR A 130 -2.85 21.81 -18.29
N GLY A 131 -2.45 22.77 -17.48
CA GLY A 131 -3.09 24.07 -17.34
C GLY A 131 -4.12 24.16 -16.23
N GLU A 132 -4.65 25.36 -16.06
CA GLU A 132 -5.59 25.69 -15.00
C GLU A 132 -6.95 24.96 -15.18
N ASN A 133 -7.55 24.58 -14.07
CA ASN A 133 -8.87 23.98 -14.00
C ASN A 133 -9.55 24.43 -12.70
N GLU A 134 -10.73 25.04 -12.79
CA GLU A 134 -11.42 25.63 -11.65
C GLU A 134 -11.77 24.62 -10.55
N ASP A 135 -12.22 23.41 -10.92
CA ASP A 135 -12.57 22.38 -9.96
C ASP A 135 -11.34 21.87 -9.20
N ILE A 136 -10.24 21.65 -9.93
CA ILE A 136 -8.97 21.27 -9.33
C ILE A 136 -8.43 22.38 -8.42
N ASN A 137 -8.53 23.65 -8.84
CA ASN A 137 -8.10 24.78 -8.01
C ASN A 137 -8.91 24.86 -6.71
N ARG A 138 -10.24 24.69 -6.79
CA ARG A 138 -11.08 24.58 -5.59
C ARG A 138 -10.67 23.45 -4.67
N ALA A 139 -10.43 22.26 -5.23
CA ALA A 139 -9.95 21.10 -4.45
C ALA A 139 -8.60 21.38 -3.78
N VAL A 140 -7.65 22.01 -4.48
CA VAL A 140 -6.34 22.40 -3.91
C VAL A 140 -6.52 23.35 -2.73
N GLN A 141 -7.43 24.31 -2.80
CA GLN A 141 -7.71 25.23 -1.68
C GLN A 141 -8.32 24.49 -0.48
N VAL A 142 -9.28 23.56 -0.73
CA VAL A 142 -9.86 22.73 0.34
C VAL A 142 -8.78 21.88 1.00
N LEU A 143 -7.91 21.23 0.22
CA LEU A 143 -6.79 20.43 0.74
C LEU A 143 -5.81 21.26 1.56
N GLU A 144 -5.54 22.51 1.16
CA GLU A 144 -4.64 23.39 1.92
C GLU A 144 -5.23 23.75 3.29
N ARG A 145 -6.52 24.08 3.34
CA ARG A 145 -7.23 24.34 4.60
C ARG A 145 -7.28 23.08 5.46
N ALA A 146 -7.73 21.96 4.90
CA ALA A 146 -7.82 20.69 5.61
C ALA A 146 -6.48 20.25 6.20
N LYS A 147 -5.36 20.42 5.46
CA LYS A 147 -4.02 20.14 5.98
C LYS A 147 -3.67 21.01 7.19
N ARG A 148 -3.89 22.33 7.08
CA ARG A 148 -3.59 23.26 8.17
C ARG A 148 -4.38 22.92 9.42
N ASP A 149 -5.67 22.60 9.25
CA ASP A 149 -6.57 22.30 10.35
C ASP A 149 -6.28 20.90 10.94
N ALA A 150 -5.98 19.90 10.11
CA ALA A 150 -5.55 18.57 10.55
C ALA A 150 -4.26 18.62 11.43
N LEU A 151 -3.30 19.47 11.09
CA LEU A 151 -2.08 19.64 11.90
C LEU A 151 -2.35 20.30 13.28
N LYS A 152 -3.51 20.93 13.46
CA LYS A 152 -3.94 21.59 14.70
C LYS A 152 -5.06 20.83 15.44
N ALA A 153 -5.56 19.71 14.87
CA ALA A 153 -6.67 18.95 15.44
C ALA A 153 -6.42 18.60 16.91
N GLN A 154 -7.40 18.76 17.77
CA GLN A 154 -7.24 18.56 19.21
C GLN A 154 -7.39 17.08 19.62
N ASP A 155 -8.06 16.31 18.79
CA ASP A 155 -8.25 14.87 19.00
C ASP A 155 -8.30 14.10 17.65
N LYS A 156 -8.35 12.76 17.74
CA LYS A 156 -8.39 11.87 16.58
C LYS A 156 -9.72 11.96 15.81
N THR A 157 -10.82 12.33 16.46
CA THR A 157 -12.14 12.44 15.84
C THR A 157 -12.16 13.65 14.90
N GLU A 158 -11.68 14.78 15.39
CA GLU A 158 -11.50 16.00 14.60
C GLU A 158 -10.56 15.76 13.41
N LEU A 159 -9.42 15.09 13.65
CA LEU A 159 -8.45 14.75 12.61
C LEU A 159 -9.05 13.87 11.51
N ILE A 160 -9.85 12.85 11.87
CA ILE A 160 -10.57 12.00 10.91
C ILE A 160 -11.60 12.82 10.09
N GLY A 161 -12.24 13.80 10.71
CA GLY A 161 -13.13 14.73 10.01
C GLY A 161 -12.41 15.51 8.91
N TYR A 162 -11.25 16.07 9.20
CA TYR A 162 -10.43 16.79 8.21
C TYR A 162 -9.88 15.86 7.13
N GLU A 163 -9.47 14.63 7.50
CA GLU A 163 -9.04 13.60 6.55
C GLU A 163 -10.17 13.24 5.57
N GLY A 164 -11.40 13.06 6.10
CA GLY A 164 -12.58 12.75 5.29
C GLY A 164 -12.92 13.87 4.31
N MET A 165 -12.90 15.13 4.77
CA MET A 165 -13.11 16.30 3.92
C MET A 165 -12.05 16.38 2.81
N ALA A 166 -10.79 16.20 3.14
CA ALA A 166 -9.70 16.21 2.18
C ALA A 166 -9.82 15.06 1.15
N SER A 167 -10.15 13.86 1.61
CA SER A 167 -10.35 12.69 0.74
C SER A 167 -11.51 12.90 -0.22
N ASN A 168 -12.62 13.45 0.25
CA ASN A 168 -13.79 13.76 -0.61
C ASN A 168 -13.41 14.77 -1.69
N ALA A 169 -12.78 15.89 -1.34
CA ALA A 169 -12.35 16.90 -2.31
C ALA A 169 -11.37 16.35 -3.36
N TYR A 170 -10.46 15.48 -2.94
CA TYR A 170 -9.51 14.84 -3.86
C TYR A 170 -10.20 13.86 -4.83
N PHE A 171 -11.05 12.97 -4.32
CA PHE A 171 -11.71 11.97 -5.13
C PHE A 171 -12.81 12.56 -6.03
N GLU A 172 -13.40 13.70 -5.68
CA GLU A 172 -14.34 14.42 -6.53
C GLU A 172 -13.69 14.85 -7.85
N VAL A 173 -12.45 15.32 -7.81
CA VAL A 173 -11.72 15.77 -9.01
C VAL A 173 -10.86 14.69 -9.67
N LEU A 174 -10.78 13.49 -9.10
CA LEU A 174 -10.00 12.38 -9.67
C LEU A 174 -10.37 12.04 -11.13
N PRO A 175 -11.67 12.08 -11.56
CA PRO A 175 -12.05 11.85 -12.95
C PRO A 175 -11.40 12.81 -13.95
N ILE A 176 -11.08 14.03 -13.53
CA ILE A 176 -10.41 15.02 -14.39
C ILE A 176 -8.98 14.59 -14.73
N LEU A 177 -8.32 13.87 -13.80
CA LEU A 177 -6.96 13.36 -13.97
C LEU A 177 -6.91 12.12 -14.89
N ILE A 178 -8.04 11.54 -15.23
CA ILE A 178 -8.16 10.49 -16.25
C ILE A 178 -8.18 11.18 -17.61
N LEU A 179 -7.05 11.19 -18.30
CA LEU A 179 -6.85 11.91 -19.57
C LEU A 179 -7.23 11.07 -20.79
N ASN A 180 -7.07 9.76 -20.68
CA ASN A 180 -7.39 8.79 -21.73
C ASN A 180 -8.43 7.80 -21.24
N GLN A 181 -9.20 7.22 -22.18
CA GLN A 181 -10.20 6.19 -21.87
C GLN A 181 -11.27 6.66 -20.84
N LYS A 182 -11.66 7.94 -20.87
CA LYS A 182 -12.58 8.53 -19.87
C LYS A 182 -13.94 7.83 -19.84
N THR A 183 -14.45 7.44 -21.00
CA THR A 183 -15.74 6.73 -21.12
C THR A 183 -15.68 5.31 -20.59
N ASP A 184 -14.51 4.67 -20.69
CA ASP A 184 -14.29 3.29 -20.29
C ASP A 184 -14.00 3.14 -18.79
N PHE A 185 -13.49 4.22 -18.16
CA PHE A 185 -13.14 4.27 -16.73
C PHE A 185 -13.93 5.37 -15.99
N PRO A 186 -15.26 5.27 -15.94
CA PRO A 186 -16.06 6.21 -15.16
C PRO A 186 -15.75 6.05 -13.67
N PHE A 187 -15.73 7.18 -12.94
CA PHE A 187 -15.50 7.19 -11.50
C PHE A 187 -16.44 8.20 -10.85
N HIS A 188 -17.30 7.73 -9.96
CA HIS A 188 -18.32 8.53 -9.28
C HIS A 188 -18.09 8.60 -7.77
N GLY A 189 -16.82 8.66 -7.38
CA GLY A 189 -16.42 8.68 -5.98
C GLY A 189 -15.95 7.34 -5.45
N ARG A 190 -15.38 7.37 -4.25
CA ARG A 190 -14.72 6.20 -3.65
C ARG A 190 -15.72 5.23 -3.04
N ASN A 191 -15.76 4.00 -3.56
CA ASN A 191 -16.53 2.88 -3.00
C ASN A 191 -15.64 1.62 -2.86
N ARG A 192 -15.96 0.69 -1.94
CA ARG A 192 -14.99 -0.35 -1.53
C ARG A 192 -15.58 -1.77 -1.43
N ARG A 193 -16.83 -1.94 -1.08
CA ARG A 193 -17.37 -3.25 -0.67
C ARG A 193 -18.78 -3.46 -1.20
N PRO A 194 -18.91 -3.98 -2.40
CA PRO A 194 -17.87 -4.23 -3.42
C PRO A 194 -17.48 -2.95 -4.17
N PRO A 195 -16.33 -2.90 -4.88
CA PRO A 195 -16.02 -1.82 -5.82
C PRO A 195 -16.99 -1.87 -6.99
N LYS A 196 -17.62 -0.73 -7.34
CA LYS A 196 -18.68 -0.65 -8.35
C LYS A 196 -18.19 -0.26 -9.74
N ASP A 197 -16.92 0.10 -9.87
CA ASP A 197 -16.27 0.47 -11.12
C ASP A 197 -14.81 -0.02 -11.16
N ALA A 198 -14.21 0.00 -12.35
CA ALA A 198 -12.86 -0.51 -12.57
C ALA A 198 -11.79 0.30 -11.83
N VAL A 199 -11.96 1.63 -11.69
CA VAL A 199 -11.03 2.50 -10.96
C VAL A 199 -11.04 2.12 -9.48
N ASN A 200 -12.21 1.97 -8.87
CA ASN A 200 -12.36 1.53 -7.48
C ASN A 200 -11.83 0.12 -7.25
N ALA A 201 -11.98 -0.80 -8.23
CA ALA A 201 -11.42 -2.15 -8.18
C ALA A 201 -9.88 -2.11 -8.18
N MET A 202 -9.27 -1.24 -9.00
CA MET A 202 -7.82 -1.04 -9.02
C MET A 202 -7.31 -0.37 -7.74
N LEU A 203 -7.96 0.70 -7.26
CA LEU A 203 -7.62 1.39 -6.01
C LEU A 203 -7.63 0.43 -4.82
N SER A 204 -8.69 -0.37 -4.69
CA SER A 204 -8.81 -1.35 -3.60
C SER A 204 -7.70 -2.41 -3.64
N PHE A 205 -7.35 -2.86 -4.84
CA PHE A 205 -6.28 -3.83 -5.03
C PHE A 205 -4.89 -3.25 -4.74
N ALA A 206 -4.59 -2.05 -5.26
CA ALA A 206 -3.34 -1.36 -4.96
C ALA A 206 -3.17 -1.12 -3.45
N TYR A 207 -4.23 -0.67 -2.77
CA TYR A 207 -4.18 -0.42 -1.34
C TYR A 207 -3.97 -1.71 -0.52
N THR A 208 -4.52 -2.84 -0.98
CA THR A 208 -4.23 -4.15 -0.37
C THR A 208 -2.74 -4.50 -0.50
N LEU A 209 -2.15 -4.29 -1.69
CA LEU A 209 -0.73 -4.55 -1.91
C LEU A 209 0.16 -3.63 -1.05
N ILE A 210 -0.17 -2.32 -0.99
CA ILE A 210 0.57 -1.36 -0.15
C ILE A 210 0.48 -1.74 1.32
N ALA A 211 -0.72 -2.06 1.83
CA ALA A 211 -0.91 -2.46 3.23
C ALA A 211 -0.08 -3.70 3.59
N ASN A 212 -0.02 -4.69 2.68
CA ASN A 212 0.80 -5.88 2.87
C ASN A 212 2.31 -5.57 2.86
N ASP A 213 2.76 -4.72 1.91
CA ASP A 213 4.17 -4.29 1.84
C ASP A 213 4.57 -3.51 3.12
N VAL A 214 3.70 -2.61 3.62
CA VAL A 214 3.94 -1.86 4.86
C VAL A 214 3.95 -2.78 6.08
N ALA A 215 3.01 -3.72 6.19
CA ALA A 215 2.98 -4.66 7.30
C ALA A 215 4.23 -5.55 7.34
N ALA A 216 4.68 -6.05 6.18
CA ALA A 216 5.93 -6.83 6.08
C ALA A 216 7.16 -5.98 6.44
N ALA A 217 7.19 -4.70 6.06
CA ALA A 217 8.25 -3.78 6.41
C ALA A 217 8.31 -3.52 7.91
N LEU A 218 7.16 -3.30 8.57
CA LEU A 218 7.07 -3.12 10.02
C LEU A 218 7.61 -4.31 10.79
N GLU A 219 7.21 -5.52 10.41
CA GLU A 219 7.73 -6.76 11.01
C GLU A 219 9.24 -6.90 10.83
N THR A 220 9.75 -6.53 9.66
CA THR A 220 11.19 -6.60 9.36
C THR A 220 12.01 -5.68 10.27
N VAL A 221 11.49 -4.51 10.66
CA VAL A 221 12.19 -3.59 11.57
C VAL A 221 11.89 -3.86 13.05
N GLY A 222 11.03 -4.84 13.34
CA GLY A 222 10.70 -5.27 14.71
C GLY A 222 9.54 -4.50 15.35
N LEU A 223 8.72 -3.79 14.56
CA LEU A 223 7.47 -3.17 14.99
C LEU A 223 6.28 -4.12 14.83
N ASP A 224 5.29 -3.98 15.68
CA ASP A 224 4.02 -4.70 15.58
C ASP A 224 3.08 -3.97 14.60
N PRO A 225 2.71 -4.57 13.45
CA PRO A 225 1.82 -3.94 12.49
C PRO A 225 0.37 -3.78 12.98
N PHE A 226 -0.01 -4.45 14.06
CA PHE A 226 -1.38 -4.41 14.60
C PHE A 226 -1.61 -3.24 15.58
N VAL A 227 -0.56 -2.76 16.23
CA VAL A 227 -0.64 -1.68 17.23
C VAL A 227 -0.35 -0.35 16.56
N GLY A 228 -1.41 0.33 16.10
CA GLY A 228 -1.40 1.63 15.45
C GLY A 228 -1.69 2.79 16.38
N PHE A 229 -1.68 3.98 15.79
CA PHE A 229 -1.86 5.26 16.50
C PHE A 229 -3.16 5.97 16.12
N LEU A 230 -3.65 5.81 14.86
CA LEU A 230 -4.89 6.40 14.37
C LEU A 230 -6.05 5.42 14.39
N HIS A 231 -5.85 4.29 13.72
CA HIS A 231 -6.90 3.30 13.56
C HIS A 231 -7.15 2.55 14.88
N THR A 232 -8.41 2.49 15.30
CA THR A 232 -8.84 1.74 16.49
C THR A 232 -8.33 0.31 16.44
N LEU A 233 -7.76 -0.16 17.53
CA LEU A 233 -7.29 -1.53 17.68
C LEU A 233 -8.49 -2.50 17.58
N ARG A 234 -8.40 -3.46 16.68
CA ARG A 234 -9.39 -4.53 16.49
C ARG A 234 -8.66 -5.83 16.18
N PRO A 235 -9.12 -6.98 16.68
CA PRO A 235 -8.54 -8.27 16.33
C PRO A 235 -8.42 -8.45 14.81
N GLY A 236 -7.25 -8.86 14.33
CA GLY A 236 -6.97 -9.08 12.92
C GLY A 236 -6.75 -7.83 12.06
N ARG A 237 -6.84 -6.61 12.63
CA ARG A 237 -6.60 -5.36 11.91
C ARG A 237 -5.15 -4.90 12.07
N THR A 238 -4.43 -4.79 10.97
CA THR A 238 -3.05 -4.27 10.95
C THR A 238 -3.05 -2.74 11.05
N SER A 239 -3.42 -2.21 12.23
CA SER A 239 -3.72 -0.79 12.44
C SER A 239 -2.53 0.11 12.10
N LEU A 240 -1.29 -0.21 12.53
CA LEU A 240 -0.11 0.59 12.20
C LEU A 240 0.22 0.57 10.70
N ALA A 241 0.05 -0.60 10.06
CA ALA A 241 0.25 -0.68 8.62
C ALA A 241 -0.75 0.18 7.85
N LEU A 242 -2.00 0.25 8.31
CA LEU A 242 -3.02 1.13 7.74
C LEU A 242 -2.73 2.60 8.01
N ASP A 243 -2.21 2.96 9.19
CA ASP A 243 -1.81 4.32 9.53
C ASP A 243 -0.68 4.80 8.61
N MET A 244 0.40 4.01 8.52
CA MET A 244 1.57 4.39 7.73
C MET A 244 1.34 4.36 6.22
N MET A 245 0.42 3.52 5.73
CA MET A 245 0.12 3.54 4.30
C MET A 245 -0.59 4.82 3.84
N GLU A 246 -1.18 5.62 4.75
CA GLU A 246 -1.90 6.84 4.38
C GLU A 246 -1.02 7.81 3.60
N GLU A 247 0.21 8.03 4.01
CA GLU A 247 1.16 8.90 3.31
C GLU A 247 1.63 8.35 1.95
N LEU A 248 1.51 7.03 1.74
CA LEU A 248 1.97 6.35 0.53
C LEU A 248 0.86 6.18 -0.54
N ARG A 249 -0.42 6.23 -0.15
CA ARG A 249 -1.57 5.94 -1.03
C ARG A 249 -1.56 6.75 -2.32
N ALA A 250 -1.42 8.06 -2.19
CA ALA A 250 -1.45 8.97 -3.31
C ALA A 250 -0.35 8.64 -4.35
N TYR A 251 0.85 8.32 -3.89
CA TYR A 251 1.99 8.10 -4.76
C TYR A 251 2.06 6.68 -5.32
N LEU A 252 1.93 5.68 -4.44
CA LEU A 252 2.04 4.28 -4.84
C LEU A 252 0.74 3.76 -5.48
N GLY A 253 -0.42 4.19 -4.99
CA GLY A 253 -1.72 3.74 -5.46
C GLY A 253 -2.29 4.62 -6.57
N ASP A 254 -2.76 5.81 -6.21
CA ASP A 254 -3.59 6.63 -7.09
C ASP A 254 -2.86 7.05 -8.35
N ARG A 255 -1.64 7.58 -8.21
CA ARG A 255 -0.80 8.00 -9.35
C ARG A 255 -0.42 6.82 -10.26
N PHE A 256 -0.22 5.63 -9.69
CA PHE A 256 0.05 4.44 -10.46
C PHE A 256 -1.17 4.06 -11.32
N ILE A 257 -2.37 4.06 -10.74
CA ILE A 257 -3.61 3.72 -11.46
C ILE A 257 -3.90 4.73 -12.57
N LEU A 258 -3.79 6.02 -12.28
CA LEU A 258 -3.90 7.06 -13.29
C LEU A 258 -2.90 6.85 -14.44
N SER A 259 -1.67 6.44 -14.12
CA SER A 259 -0.66 6.12 -15.13
C SER A 259 -1.02 4.91 -15.99
N LEU A 260 -1.57 3.84 -15.38
CA LEU A 260 -2.04 2.66 -16.11
C LEU A 260 -3.12 3.00 -17.13
N ILE A 261 -4.11 3.80 -16.72
CA ILE A 261 -5.23 4.22 -17.57
C ILE A 261 -4.73 5.17 -18.66
N ASN A 262 -4.00 6.22 -18.28
CA ASN A 262 -3.59 7.29 -19.18
C ASN A 262 -2.56 6.82 -20.22
N LYS A 263 -1.74 5.82 -19.88
CA LYS A 263 -0.79 5.17 -20.82
C LYS A 263 -1.42 4.01 -21.58
N ARG A 264 -2.72 3.74 -21.41
CA ARG A 264 -3.45 2.63 -22.05
C ARG A 264 -2.81 1.26 -21.79
N GLN A 265 -2.20 1.08 -20.63
CA GLN A 265 -1.61 -0.20 -20.24
C GLN A 265 -2.67 -1.20 -19.76
N ILE A 266 -3.84 -0.69 -19.35
CA ILE A 266 -5.00 -1.48 -18.96
C ILE A 266 -6.24 -0.96 -19.70
N SER A 267 -7.18 -1.84 -20.01
CA SER A 267 -8.42 -1.51 -20.71
C SER A 267 -9.64 -2.01 -19.94
N VAL A 268 -10.84 -1.56 -20.32
CA VAL A 268 -12.09 -2.03 -19.71
C VAL A 268 -12.29 -3.54 -19.90
N LYS A 269 -11.74 -4.14 -20.96
CA LYS A 269 -11.79 -5.59 -21.25
C LYS A 269 -11.02 -6.43 -20.24
N ASP A 270 -10.17 -5.80 -19.41
CA ASP A 270 -9.42 -6.43 -18.33
C ASP A 270 -10.24 -6.57 -17.04
N PHE A 271 -11.56 -6.22 -17.10
CA PHE A 271 -12.48 -6.25 -15.96
C PHE A 271 -13.76 -7.01 -16.29
N LEU A 272 -14.31 -7.64 -15.26
CA LEU A 272 -15.62 -8.31 -15.29
C LEU A 272 -16.57 -7.53 -14.36
N PHE A 273 -17.70 -7.11 -14.91
CA PHE A 273 -18.76 -6.40 -14.19
C PHE A 273 -19.81 -7.42 -13.77
N GLN A 274 -19.99 -7.62 -12.47
CA GLN A 274 -20.81 -8.67 -11.86
C GLN A 274 -22.07 -8.10 -11.19
N GLY A 275 -22.58 -6.98 -11.69
CA GLY A 275 -23.75 -6.30 -11.10
C GLY A 275 -23.51 -5.93 -9.64
N ASP A 276 -24.39 -6.37 -8.74
CA ASP A 276 -24.29 -6.08 -7.31
C ASP A 276 -23.05 -6.67 -6.64
N ASN A 277 -22.43 -7.69 -7.22
CA ASN A 277 -21.19 -8.28 -6.76
C ASN A 277 -19.95 -7.43 -7.10
N GLY A 278 -20.15 -6.32 -7.84
CA GLY A 278 -19.14 -5.34 -8.15
C GLY A 278 -18.27 -5.67 -9.36
N VAL A 279 -17.09 -5.06 -9.40
CA VAL A 279 -16.14 -5.19 -10.51
C VAL A 279 -14.88 -5.91 -10.05
N VAL A 280 -14.49 -6.93 -10.80
CA VAL A 280 -13.27 -7.71 -10.56
C VAL A 280 -12.39 -7.72 -11.81
N LYS A 281 -11.09 -7.91 -11.63
CA LYS A 281 -10.16 -8.05 -12.76
C LYS A 281 -10.22 -9.46 -13.35
N THR A 282 -10.13 -9.56 -14.67
CA THR A 282 -9.84 -10.83 -15.35
C THR A 282 -8.44 -11.32 -14.98
N ASP A 283 -8.10 -12.58 -15.27
CA ASP A 283 -6.74 -13.09 -15.03
C ASP A 283 -5.70 -12.33 -15.87
N LYS A 284 -6.04 -11.97 -17.10
CA LYS A 284 -5.22 -11.10 -17.96
C LYS A 284 -5.05 -9.72 -17.33
N GLY A 285 -6.13 -9.09 -16.86
CA GLY A 285 -6.10 -7.78 -16.22
C GLY A 285 -5.29 -7.80 -14.93
N LYS A 286 -5.39 -8.87 -14.16
CA LYS A 286 -4.59 -9.10 -12.95
C LYS A 286 -3.10 -9.19 -13.29
N LYS A 287 -2.74 -10.01 -14.30
CA LYS A 287 -1.35 -10.17 -14.77
C LYS A 287 -0.78 -8.83 -15.27
N THR A 288 -1.54 -8.08 -16.07
CA THR A 288 -1.18 -6.76 -16.57
C THR A 288 -0.89 -5.80 -15.41
N PHE A 289 -1.82 -5.71 -14.43
CA PHE A 289 -1.67 -4.86 -13.27
C PHE A 289 -0.41 -5.21 -12.45
N ILE A 290 -0.21 -6.50 -12.14
CA ILE A 290 0.94 -6.95 -11.33
C ILE A 290 2.27 -6.72 -12.06
N THR A 291 2.32 -6.96 -13.37
CA THR A 291 3.54 -6.69 -14.17
C THR A 291 3.91 -5.21 -14.11
N ALA A 292 2.94 -4.33 -14.31
CA ALA A 292 3.17 -2.89 -14.23
C ALA A 292 3.52 -2.43 -12.80
N TRP A 293 2.89 -3.04 -11.77
CA TRP A 293 3.20 -2.80 -10.36
C TRP A 293 4.65 -3.14 -10.03
N GLN A 294 5.13 -4.30 -10.49
CA GLN A 294 6.53 -4.70 -10.29
C GLN A 294 7.50 -3.77 -11.00
N ALA A 295 7.18 -3.37 -12.24
CA ALA A 295 7.98 -2.37 -12.97
C ALA A 295 8.06 -1.06 -12.21
N ARG A 296 6.92 -0.57 -11.68
CA ARG A 296 6.85 0.65 -10.87
C ARG A 296 7.69 0.56 -9.59
N LYS A 297 7.69 -0.59 -8.91
CA LYS A 297 8.50 -0.79 -7.68
C LYS A 297 9.99 -0.67 -7.92
N ARG A 298 10.48 -0.93 -9.13
CA ARG A 298 11.90 -0.83 -9.51
C ARG A 298 12.33 0.58 -9.94
N GLU A 299 11.38 1.48 -10.18
CA GLU A 299 11.73 2.87 -10.47
C GLU A 299 12.42 3.51 -9.26
N VAL A 300 13.41 4.37 -9.55
CA VAL A 300 14.22 5.03 -8.52
C VAL A 300 13.75 6.46 -8.32
N ILE A 301 13.66 6.88 -7.08
CA ILE A 301 13.41 8.26 -6.67
C ILE A 301 14.50 8.74 -5.71
N ILE A 302 14.62 10.05 -5.54
CA ILE A 302 15.36 10.63 -4.44
C ILE A 302 14.39 10.76 -3.26
N HIS A 303 14.68 10.05 -2.16
CA HIS A 303 13.84 10.12 -0.96
C HIS A 303 13.91 11.52 -0.36
N PRO A 304 12.75 12.18 -0.09
CA PRO A 304 12.74 13.61 0.25
C PRO A 304 13.47 13.97 1.55
N TYR A 305 13.46 13.08 2.53
CA TYR A 305 14.14 13.28 3.82
C TYR A 305 15.59 12.78 3.80
N LEU A 306 15.83 11.56 3.28
CA LEU A 306 17.18 10.98 3.27
C LEU A 306 18.10 11.61 2.22
N ASN A 307 17.54 12.25 1.19
CA ASN A 307 18.24 12.76 0.01
C ASN A 307 19.08 11.67 -0.71
N GLU A 308 18.65 10.41 -0.63
CA GLU A 308 19.29 9.26 -1.23
C GLU A 308 18.39 8.67 -2.33
N LYS A 309 19.02 7.99 -3.30
CA LYS A 309 18.31 7.23 -4.32
C LYS A 309 17.72 5.97 -3.70
N VAL A 310 16.41 5.82 -3.81
CA VAL A 310 15.65 4.70 -3.27
C VAL A 310 14.71 4.16 -4.35
N GLU A 311 14.67 2.84 -4.51
CA GLU A 311 13.65 2.21 -5.34
C GLU A 311 12.27 2.38 -4.69
N ILE A 312 11.25 2.69 -5.50
CA ILE A 312 9.89 2.97 -5.01
C ILE A 312 9.34 1.85 -4.12
N GLY A 313 9.65 0.60 -4.48
CA GLY A 313 9.20 -0.56 -3.69
C GLY A 313 9.83 -0.67 -2.31
N LEU A 314 10.92 0.05 -2.03
CA LEU A 314 11.55 0.11 -0.70
C LEU A 314 10.96 1.22 0.19
N LEU A 315 10.10 2.09 -0.34
CA LEU A 315 9.51 3.17 0.46
C LEU A 315 8.80 2.68 1.74
N PRO A 316 8.00 1.59 1.71
CA PRO A 316 7.42 1.05 2.94
C PRO A 316 8.48 0.67 3.99
N TYR A 317 9.59 0.08 3.55
CA TYR A 317 10.67 -0.31 4.45
C TYR A 317 11.43 0.92 5.01
N VAL A 318 11.72 1.89 4.17
CA VAL A 318 12.38 3.15 4.60
C VAL A 318 11.52 3.87 5.64
N GLN A 319 10.21 4.01 5.38
CA GLN A 319 9.29 4.66 6.32
C GLN A 319 9.15 3.85 7.62
N ALA A 320 9.12 2.51 7.56
CA ALA A 320 9.11 1.66 8.75
C ALA A 320 10.41 1.82 9.59
N MET A 321 11.58 1.93 8.94
CA MET A 321 12.84 2.25 9.64
C MET A 321 12.81 3.62 10.30
N LEU A 322 12.29 4.64 9.61
CA LEU A 322 12.17 5.99 10.16
C LEU A 322 11.21 6.03 11.35
N MET A 323 10.09 5.30 11.28
CA MET A 323 9.16 5.13 12.40
C MET A 323 9.84 4.43 13.59
N ALA A 324 10.60 3.36 13.36
CA ALA A 324 11.34 2.69 14.43
C ALA A 324 12.36 3.60 15.08
N ARG A 325 13.07 4.45 14.33
CA ARG A 325 14.00 5.45 14.85
C ARG A 325 13.29 6.53 15.66
N TYR A 326 12.12 6.98 15.18
CA TYR A 326 11.32 7.97 15.91
C TYR A 326 10.80 7.40 17.24
N ILE A 327 10.28 6.16 17.25
CA ILE A 327 9.85 5.49 18.50
C ILE A 327 11.02 5.32 19.49
N ARG A 328 12.25 5.08 19.01
CA ARG A 328 13.46 5.02 19.86
C ARG A 328 14.00 6.39 20.29
N GLN A 329 13.44 7.46 19.75
CA GLN A 329 13.95 8.83 19.94
C GLN A 329 15.35 9.06 19.34
N ASP A 330 15.70 8.33 18.28
CA ASP A 330 16.93 8.53 17.50
C ASP A 330 16.81 9.73 16.54
N ILE A 331 15.60 10.23 16.30
CA ILE A 331 15.24 11.41 15.51
C ILE A 331 14.13 12.17 16.22
N ASP A 332 14.13 13.51 16.09
CA ASP A 332 13.26 14.40 16.84
C ASP A 332 11.79 14.31 16.41
N ASP A 333 11.51 13.99 15.14
CA ASP A 333 10.15 13.88 14.63
C ASP A 333 10.05 12.81 13.51
N TYR A 334 8.83 12.35 13.22
CA TYR A 334 8.59 11.39 12.15
C TYR A 334 8.56 12.10 10.79
N PRO A 335 9.55 11.82 9.91
CA PRO A 335 9.61 12.46 8.61
C PRO A 335 8.70 11.74 7.61
N VAL A 336 7.45 12.18 7.50
CA VAL A 336 6.47 11.64 6.55
C VAL A 336 6.95 11.74 5.10
N PHE A 337 6.58 10.76 4.28
CA PHE A 337 6.90 10.76 2.87
C PHE A 337 6.10 11.82 2.11
N LEU A 338 6.78 12.78 1.51
CA LEU A 338 6.18 13.84 0.69
C LEU A 338 6.65 13.75 -0.76
N ILE A 339 5.70 13.71 -1.70
CA ILE A 339 5.99 13.77 -3.14
C ILE A 339 6.50 15.17 -3.51
N LYS A 340 7.52 15.24 -4.33
CA LYS A 340 7.98 16.49 -4.95
C LYS A 340 7.28 16.72 -6.30
#